data_d0dc3ed583fcb0a872725a1921d2966c
#
_entry.id   d0dc3ed583fcb0a872725a1921d2966c
#
_cell.length_a   1.000
_cell.length_b   1.000
_cell.length_c   1.000
_cell.angle_alpha   90.00
_cell.angle_beta   90.00
_cell.angle_gamma   90.00
#
_symmetry.space_group_name_H-M   'P 1'
#
loop_
_entity.id
_entity.type
_entity.pdbx_description
1 polymer ?
#
loop_
_entity_poly.entity_id
_entity_poly.type
_entity_poly.pdbx_seq_one_letter_code
_entity_poly.pdbx_strand_id
1 'polypeptide(L)'
;MKKLSSIFIVFALLFLVIMGCNEEYTKTTTDWDLIKIEKDGKILSTENGDFPEKITANLSVNKNSEDKDFNYQISGFAGVNNYSGQAFLEKGKITVGNIITTMMVGDDTTSALESEYLQILSKGGNFSFETTDGNTNLIIRNKDEKTVLVFREIQLENTSWNLTFYNDGNAVVSVDEPLQEKITLGFGGGQQLFGCAAVNSFASDYEFSDNGELSFGNIITTRMAGPAEMMELEAKIIDLLSKVEAYEVSGKNLTLKDGNGTTLLVYKEN
;
A
#
# COMPACT_ATOMS: atom_id res chain seq x y z
N MET A 1 -13.50 -60.64 23.67
CA MET A 1 -12.34 -59.72 23.52
C MET A 1 -12.71 -58.66 22.47
N LYS A 2 -13.15 -57.50 22.92
CA LYS A 2 -13.53 -56.36 22.03
C LYS A 2 -12.35 -55.40 21.97
N LYS A 3 -11.79 -55.18 20.77
CA LYS A 3 -10.74 -54.18 20.53
C LYS A 3 -11.40 -52.78 20.51
N LEU A 4 -11.03 -51.94 21.48
CA LEU A 4 -11.30 -50.51 21.43
C LEU A 4 -10.33 -49.87 20.44
N SER A 5 -10.87 -49.25 19.42
CA SER A 5 -10.16 -48.37 18.47
C SER A 5 -10.11 -46.96 19.05
N SER A 6 -8.92 -46.52 19.46
CA SER A 6 -8.68 -45.16 19.92
C SER A 6 -8.61 -44.23 18.71
N ILE A 7 -9.59 -43.37 18.56
CA ILE A 7 -9.57 -42.26 17.62
C ILE A 7 -8.78 -41.12 18.29
N PHE A 8 -7.55 -40.89 17.82
CA PHE A 8 -6.77 -39.69 18.15
C PHE A 8 -7.38 -38.50 17.36
N ILE A 9 -8.13 -37.69 18.04
CA ILE A 9 -8.51 -36.36 17.53
C ILE A 9 -7.33 -35.44 17.77
N VAL A 10 -6.58 -35.13 16.71
CA VAL A 10 -5.55 -34.09 16.71
C VAL A 10 -6.27 -32.75 16.72
N PHE A 11 -6.38 -32.12 17.88
CA PHE A 11 -6.71 -30.72 17.99
C PHE A 11 -5.50 -29.93 17.49
N ALA A 12 -5.57 -29.39 16.28
CA ALA A 12 -4.67 -28.33 15.85
C ALA A 12 -5.00 -27.10 16.70
N LEU A 13 -4.19 -26.84 17.73
CA LEU A 13 -4.20 -25.57 18.45
C LEU A 13 -3.69 -24.50 17.47
N LEU A 14 -4.63 -23.75 16.92
CA LEU A 14 -4.35 -22.49 16.24
C LEU A 14 -3.81 -21.54 17.33
N PHE A 15 -2.51 -21.32 17.37
CA PHE A 15 -1.90 -20.30 18.21
C PHE A 15 -2.28 -18.95 17.58
N LEU A 16 -3.41 -18.40 18.02
CA LEU A 16 -3.73 -16.99 17.82
C LEU A 16 -2.80 -16.21 18.76
N VAL A 17 -1.73 -15.65 18.21
CA VAL A 17 -0.94 -14.67 18.96
C VAL A 17 -1.77 -13.39 18.96
N ILE A 18 -2.60 -13.24 19.99
CA ILE A 18 -3.21 -11.95 20.30
C ILE A 18 -2.08 -11.11 20.89
N MET A 19 -1.40 -10.32 20.07
CA MET A 19 -0.54 -9.27 20.56
C MET A 19 -1.42 -8.28 21.34
N GLY A 20 -1.12 -8.14 22.62
CA GLY A 20 -1.95 -7.41 23.57
C GLY A 20 -2.08 -5.93 23.20
N CYS A 21 -3.19 -5.34 23.58
CA CYS A 21 -3.67 -3.98 23.34
C CYS A 21 -2.77 -2.81 23.81
N ASN A 22 -1.46 -2.93 23.79
CA ASN A 22 -0.52 -1.89 24.27
C ASN A 22 0.68 -1.65 23.36
N GLU A 23 0.76 -2.21 22.15
CA GLU A 23 1.82 -1.83 21.22
C GLU A 23 1.48 -0.45 20.63
N GLU A 24 2.35 0.50 20.92
CA GLU A 24 2.35 1.81 20.29
C GLU A 24 2.69 1.61 18.80
N TYR A 25 1.85 2.10 17.89
CA TYR A 25 2.15 2.06 16.45
C TYR A 25 3.37 2.94 16.19
N THR A 26 4.47 2.33 15.78
CA THR A 26 5.78 2.99 15.66
C THR A 26 6.24 3.20 14.23
N LYS A 27 5.57 2.58 13.24
CA LYS A 27 5.95 2.76 11.83
C LYS A 27 5.66 4.20 11.37
N THR A 28 6.57 4.80 10.62
CA THR A 28 6.41 6.17 10.09
C THR A 28 5.54 6.21 8.85
N THR A 29 5.46 5.13 8.10
CA THR A 29 4.56 4.96 6.95
C THR A 29 4.22 3.50 6.72
N THR A 30 2.98 3.21 6.34
CA THR A 30 2.52 1.88 5.91
C THR A 30 1.38 2.00 4.94
N ASP A 31 1.36 1.10 3.97
CA ASP A 31 0.31 0.96 2.97
C ASP A 31 -0.54 -0.27 3.25
N TRP A 32 -1.85 -0.11 3.10
CA TRP A 32 -2.86 -1.08 3.46
C TRP A 32 -3.86 -1.27 2.34
N ASP A 33 -4.23 -2.50 2.06
CA ASP A 33 -5.28 -2.90 1.12
C ASP A 33 -6.53 -3.32 1.90
N LEU A 34 -7.66 -2.69 1.66
CA LEU A 34 -8.93 -3.06 2.29
C LEU A 34 -9.40 -4.40 1.75
N ILE A 35 -9.45 -5.41 2.61
CA ILE A 35 -9.86 -6.76 2.23
C ILE A 35 -11.25 -7.14 2.71
N LYS A 36 -11.80 -6.43 3.71
CA LYS A 36 -13.14 -6.72 4.23
C LYS A 36 -13.80 -5.50 4.87
N ILE A 37 -15.09 -5.35 4.62
CA ILE A 37 -16.01 -4.49 5.39
C ILE A 37 -17.06 -5.40 6.02
N GLU A 38 -17.24 -5.30 7.32
CA GLU A 38 -18.37 -5.94 8.03
C GLU A 38 -19.23 -4.86 8.66
N LYS A 39 -20.53 -4.89 8.41
CA LYS A 39 -21.48 -3.92 8.94
C LYS A 39 -22.85 -4.57 9.14
N ASP A 40 -23.36 -4.53 10.37
CA ASP A 40 -24.66 -5.08 10.76
C ASP A 40 -24.88 -6.55 10.33
N GLY A 41 -23.79 -7.36 10.34
CA GLY A 41 -23.80 -8.76 9.93
C GLY A 41 -23.70 -9.00 8.43
N LYS A 42 -23.66 -7.94 7.59
CA LYS A 42 -23.30 -8.04 6.17
C LYS A 42 -21.81 -7.96 6.01
N ILE A 43 -21.23 -8.86 5.20
CA ILE A 43 -19.80 -8.90 4.88
C ILE A 43 -19.63 -8.62 3.40
N LEU A 44 -18.75 -7.67 3.07
CA LEU A 44 -18.17 -7.45 1.76
C LEU A 44 -16.69 -7.79 1.83
N SER A 45 -16.14 -8.51 0.87
CA SER A 45 -14.73 -8.89 0.86
C SER A 45 -14.14 -9.00 -0.53
N THR A 46 -12.82 -8.88 -0.63
CA THR A 46 -12.08 -9.15 -1.87
C THR A 46 -12.20 -10.62 -2.29
N GLU A 47 -12.29 -11.54 -1.34
CA GLU A 47 -12.47 -12.98 -1.61
C GLU A 47 -13.79 -13.29 -2.33
N ASN A 48 -14.84 -12.52 -2.03
CA ASN A 48 -16.14 -12.65 -2.69
C ASN A 48 -16.21 -11.88 -4.02
N GLY A 49 -15.19 -11.07 -4.35
CA GLY A 49 -15.21 -10.17 -5.51
C GLY A 49 -16.16 -8.98 -5.34
N ASP A 50 -16.46 -8.59 -4.09
CA ASP A 50 -17.40 -7.52 -3.78
C ASP A 50 -16.82 -6.11 -4.04
N PHE A 51 -15.50 -5.99 -4.21
CA PHE A 51 -14.82 -4.72 -4.48
C PHE A 51 -14.45 -4.63 -5.97
N PRO A 52 -15.12 -3.77 -6.75
CA PRO A 52 -14.82 -3.58 -8.17
C PRO A 52 -13.41 -3.01 -8.41
N GLU A 53 -12.95 -2.18 -7.49
CA GLU A 53 -11.62 -1.57 -7.49
C GLU A 53 -10.94 -1.76 -6.15
N LYS A 54 -9.61 -1.75 -6.17
CA LYS A 54 -8.76 -1.83 -4.98
C LYS A 54 -8.96 -0.58 -4.12
N ILE A 55 -9.30 -0.73 -2.86
CA ILE A 55 -9.42 0.37 -1.89
C ILE A 55 -8.19 0.31 -1.00
N THR A 56 -7.44 1.42 -0.92
CA THR A 56 -6.18 1.47 -0.18
C THR A 56 -6.19 2.55 0.89
N ALA A 57 -5.35 2.36 1.92
CA ALA A 57 -5.06 3.36 2.93
C ALA A 57 -3.54 3.42 3.19
N ASN A 58 -2.97 4.61 3.17
CA ASN A 58 -1.64 4.90 3.66
C ASN A 58 -1.75 5.61 5.01
N LEU A 59 -0.98 5.17 5.99
CA LEU A 59 -0.80 5.86 7.26
C LEU A 59 0.64 6.34 7.34
N SER A 60 0.86 7.65 7.38
CA SER A 60 2.18 8.25 7.49
C SER A 60 2.25 9.26 8.63
N VAL A 61 3.41 9.35 9.29
CA VAL A 61 3.62 10.32 10.36
C VAL A 61 3.53 11.74 9.80
N ASN A 62 2.74 12.57 10.44
CA ASN A 62 2.63 13.98 10.08
C ASN A 62 3.80 14.79 10.68
N LYS A 63 4.92 14.84 9.96
CA LYS A 63 6.16 15.53 10.40
C LYS A 63 5.97 17.06 10.56
N ASN A 64 4.96 17.66 9.95
CA ASN A 64 4.74 19.10 9.87
C ASN A 64 3.52 19.59 10.65
N SER A 65 2.88 18.74 11.44
CA SER A 65 1.71 19.15 12.20
C SER A 65 2.09 20.01 13.39
N GLU A 66 1.70 21.28 13.37
CA GLU A 66 1.63 22.13 14.56
C GLU A 66 0.48 21.69 15.48
N ASP A 67 -0.45 20.93 14.94
CA ASP A 67 -1.63 20.40 15.64
C ASP A 67 -1.26 19.10 16.37
N LYS A 68 -1.20 19.20 17.70
CA LYS A 68 -0.89 18.05 18.57
C LYS A 68 -2.00 17.00 18.60
N ASP A 69 -3.17 17.31 18.04
CA ASP A 69 -4.32 16.43 18.03
C ASP A 69 -4.28 15.41 16.88
N PHE A 70 -3.36 15.58 15.89
CA PHE A 70 -3.22 14.66 14.76
C PHE A 70 -1.75 14.36 14.47
N ASN A 71 -1.32 13.15 14.84
CA ASN A 71 0.07 12.71 14.69
C ASN A 71 0.33 11.95 13.39
N TYR A 72 -0.73 11.57 12.63
CA TYR A 72 -0.65 10.89 11.34
C TYR A 72 -1.46 11.60 10.26
N GLN A 73 -1.05 11.38 9.03
CA GLN A 73 -1.87 11.59 7.84
C GLN A 73 -2.40 10.24 7.39
N ILE A 74 -3.68 10.20 6.99
CA ILE A 74 -4.28 9.06 6.31
C ILE A 74 -4.64 9.47 4.90
N SER A 75 -4.24 8.69 3.91
CA SER A 75 -4.55 8.91 2.49
C SER A 75 -4.74 7.59 1.75
N GLY A 76 -5.23 7.64 0.53
CA GLY A 76 -5.38 6.44 -0.28
C GLY A 76 -6.38 6.61 -1.43
N PHE A 77 -6.80 5.49 -2.00
CA PHE A 77 -7.81 5.40 -3.04
C PHE A 77 -9.05 4.70 -2.49
N ALA A 78 -10.22 5.31 -2.67
CA ALA A 78 -11.47 4.82 -2.08
C ALA A 78 -12.36 4.04 -3.07
N GLY A 79 -11.84 3.75 -4.27
CA GLY A 79 -12.55 3.03 -5.33
C GLY A 79 -12.84 3.87 -6.56
N VAL A 80 -13.13 5.17 -6.39
CA VAL A 80 -13.30 6.17 -7.46
C VAL A 80 -12.35 7.33 -7.25
N ASN A 81 -12.27 7.83 -6.02
CA ASN A 81 -11.53 9.02 -5.66
C ASN A 81 -10.34 8.71 -4.76
N ASN A 82 -9.27 9.49 -4.94
CA ASN A 82 -8.26 9.60 -3.91
C ASN A 82 -8.81 10.41 -2.74
N TYR A 83 -8.40 10.03 -1.55
CA TYR A 83 -8.77 10.74 -0.33
C TYR A 83 -7.54 11.07 0.51
N SER A 84 -7.66 12.10 1.34
CA SER A 84 -6.66 12.45 2.33
C SER A 84 -7.34 13.08 3.55
N GLY A 85 -6.75 12.85 4.71
CA GLY A 85 -7.23 13.39 5.98
C GLY A 85 -6.13 13.31 7.04
N GLN A 86 -6.46 13.76 8.24
CA GLN A 86 -5.60 13.63 9.40
C GLN A 86 -6.08 12.48 10.28
N ALA A 87 -5.16 11.81 10.96
CA ALA A 87 -5.49 10.77 11.91
C ALA A 87 -4.68 10.93 13.20
N PHE A 88 -5.29 10.57 14.32
CA PHE A 88 -4.67 10.48 15.63
C PHE A 88 -4.74 9.05 16.12
N LEU A 89 -3.58 8.45 16.37
CA LEU A 89 -3.45 7.09 16.87
C LEU A 89 -2.89 7.13 18.29
N GLU A 90 -3.67 6.68 19.24
CA GLU A 90 -3.24 6.58 20.65
C GLU A 90 -3.93 5.41 21.36
N LYS A 91 -3.16 4.58 22.07
CA LYS A 91 -3.65 3.51 22.97
C LYS A 91 -4.69 2.60 22.33
N GLY A 92 -4.42 2.15 21.09
CA GLY A 92 -5.32 1.25 20.36
C GLY A 92 -6.59 1.94 19.82
N LYS A 93 -6.61 3.27 19.75
CA LYS A 93 -7.72 4.04 19.15
C LYS A 93 -7.22 4.87 17.99
N ILE A 94 -8.00 4.89 16.92
CA ILE A 94 -7.83 5.78 15.79
C ILE A 94 -9.00 6.79 15.78
N THR A 95 -8.64 8.07 15.68
CA THR A 95 -9.57 9.17 15.41
C THR A 95 -9.21 9.73 14.05
N VAL A 96 -10.18 9.86 13.16
CA VAL A 96 -9.98 10.41 11.82
C VAL A 96 -10.65 11.78 11.77
N GLY A 97 -9.89 12.77 11.31
CA GLY A 97 -10.37 14.14 11.11
C GLY A 97 -11.16 14.27 9.81
N ASN A 98 -11.27 15.49 9.32
CA ASN A 98 -11.96 15.74 8.05
C ASN A 98 -11.22 15.05 6.89
N ILE A 99 -11.97 14.27 6.11
CA ILE A 99 -11.48 13.64 4.89
C ILE A 99 -11.85 14.54 3.70
N ILE A 100 -10.89 14.84 2.85
CA ILE A 100 -11.08 15.48 1.55
C ILE A 100 -10.89 14.44 0.45
N THR A 101 -11.62 14.59 -0.65
CA THR A 101 -11.55 13.67 -1.80
C THR A 101 -11.36 14.44 -3.10
N THR A 102 -10.80 13.80 -4.13
CA THR A 102 -10.96 14.26 -5.52
C THR A 102 -12.44 14.15 -5.91
N MET A 103 -12.82 14.71 -7.06
CA MET A 103 -14.22 14.76 -7.52
C MET A 103 -14.36 14.08 -8.88
N MET A 104 -13.94 12.84 -8.98
CA MET A 104 -14.15 12.02 -10.17
C MET A 104 -15.52 11.33 -10.09
N VAL A 105 -16.09 11.06 -11.26
CA VAL A 105 -17.38 10.35 -11.37
C VAL A 105 -17.08 8.87 -11.67
N GLY A 106 -17.55 7.98 -10.81
CA GLY A 106 -17.55 6.52 -11.00
C GLY A 106 -18.94 5.99 -11.37
N ASP A 107 -19.05 4.70 -11.58
CA ASP A 107 -20.34 4.03 -11.67
C ASP A 107 -21.06 4.02 -10.29
N ASP A 108 -22.36 3.76 -10.31
CA ASP A 108 -23.21 3.84 -9.12
C ASP A 108 -22.76 2.88 -8.00
N THR A 109 -22.30 1.66 -8.39
CA THR A 109 -21.92 0.62 -7.43
C THR A 109 -20.62 1.00 -6.72
N THR A 110 -19.59 1.39 -7.49
CA THR A 110 -18.29 1.79 -6.94
C THR A 110 -18.42 3.07 -6.12
N SER A 111 -19.21 4.04 -6.58
CA SER A 111 -19.47 5.29 -5.84
C SER A 111 -20.21 5.07 -4.52
N ALA A 112 -21.16 4.12 -4.49
CA ALA A 112 -21.86 3.76 -3.26
C ALA A 112 -20.91 3.08 -2.25
N LEU A 113 -20.06 2.18 -2.72
CA LEU A 113 -19.04 1.52 -1.89
C LEU A 113 -18.02 2.52 -1.34
N GLU A 114 -17.52 3.44 -2.16
CA GLU A 114 -16.65 4.53 -1.75
C GLU A 114 -17.27 5.34 -0.62
N SER A 115 -18.53 5.78 -0.81
CA SER A 115 -19.26 6.56 0.19
C SER A 115 -19.42 5.80 1.51
N GLU A 116 -19.74 4.50 1.45
CA GLU A 116 -19.85 3.65 2.62
C GLU A 116 -18.50 3.48 3.35
N TYR A 117 -17.44 3.19 2.61
CA TYR A 117 -16.09 3.06 3.14
C TYR A 117 -15.63 4.34 3.87
N LEU A 118 -15.73 5.50 3.20
CA LEU A 118 -15.30 6.77 3.77
C LEU A 118 -16.14 7.18 4.99
N GLN A 119 -17.44 6.88 4.97
CA GLN A 119 -18.31 7.10 6.12
C GLN A 119 -17.91 6.24 7.32
N ILE A 120 -17.51 4.98 7.09
CA ILE A 120 -17.04 4.09 8.15
C ILE A 120 -15.69 4.56 8.68
N LEU A 121 -14.74 4.84 7.78
CA LEU A 121 -13.41 5.28 8.14
C LEU A 121 -13.41 6.57 8.95
N SER A 122 -14.24 7.56 8.57
CA SER A 122 -14.36 8.84 9.28
C SER A 122 -14.83 8.72 10.74
N LYS A 123 -15.51 7.63 11.10
CA LYS A 123 -15.94 7.39 12.48
C LYS A 123 -14.80 6.96 13.39
N GLY A 124 -13.69 6.49 12.82
CA GLY A 124 -12.60 5.89 13.58
C GLY A 124 -13.05 4.73 14.46
N GLY A 125 -12.32 4.44 15.53
CA GLY A 125 -12.68 3.37 16.45
C GLY A 125 -11.50 2.79 17.21
N ASN A 126 -11.65 1.55 17.68
CA ASN A 126 -10.55 0.78 18.23
C ASN A 126 -9.79 0.11 17.09
N PHE A 127 -8.46 0.13 17.11
CA PHE A 127 -7.66 -0.60 16.14
C PHE A 127 -6.82 -1.68 16.84
N SER A 128 -6.53 -2.74 16.09
CA SER A 128 -5.61 -3.81 16.48
C SER A 128 -4.86 -4.34 15.26
N PHE A 129 -3.70 -4.94 15.49
CA PHE A 129 -2.96 -5.68 14.47
C PHE A 129 -3.07 -7.18 14.74
N GLU A 130 -3.28 -7.95 13.68
CA GLU A 130 -3.28 -9.41 13.74
C GLU A 130 -2.35 -9.93 12.64
N THR A 131 -1.36 -10.75 13.02
CA THR A 131 -0.44 -11.37 12.05
C THR A 131 -0.77 -12.85 11.93
N THR A 132 -1.05 -13.30 10.70
CA THR A 132 -1.36 -14.70 10.38
C THR A 132 -0.62 -15.08 9.10
N ASP A 133 0.15 -16.18 9.14
CA ASP A 133 0.89 -16.69 7.99
C ASP A 133 1.79 -15.66 7.30
N GLY A 134 2.44 -14.79 8.10
CA GLY A 134 3.32 -13.73 7.60
C GLY A 134 2.61 -12.48 7.07
N ASN A 135 1.28 -12.47 7.04
CA ASN A 135 0.50 -11.29 6.66
C ASN A 135 0.03 -10.53 7.90
N THR A 136 0.26 -9.24 7.93
CA THR A 136 -0.25 -8.35 8.98
C THR A 136 -1.55 -7.71 8.53
N ASN A 137 -2.59 -7.80 9.36
CA ASN A 137 -3.86 -7.14 9.15
C ASN A 137 -4.04 -6.01 10.18
N LEU A 138 -4.47 -4.85 9.72
CA LEU A 138 -4.99 -3.76 10.55
C LEU A 138 -6.51 -3.90 10.61
N ILE A 139 -7.05 -4.00 11.81
CA ILE A 139 -8.49 -4.13 12.05
C ILE A 139 -8.97 -2.88 12.77
N ILE A 140 -9.91 -2.17 12.19
CA ILE A 140 -10.56 -1.00 12.80
C ILE A 140 -12.00 -1.37 13.12
N ARG A 141 -12.38 -1.31 14.41
CA ARG A 141 -13.73 -1.58 14.93
C ARG A 141 -14.36 -0.29 15.44
N ASN A 142 -15.49 0.07 14.90
CA ASN A 142 -16.21 1.24 15.40
C ASN A 142 -16.70 1.01 16.84
N LYS A 143 -17.08 2.10 17.52
CA LYS A 143 -17.51 2.08 18.92
C LYS A 143 -18.69 1.16 19.21
N ASP A 144 -19.54 0.89 18.21
CA ASP A 144 -20.67 -0.03 18.32
C ASP A 144 -20.28 -1.50 18.14
N GLU A 145 -19.00 -1.78 17.78
CA GLU A 145 -18.44 -3.09 17.49
C GLU A 145 -19.15 -3.86 16.35
N LYS A 146 -20.15 -3.23 15.72
CA LYS A 146 -20.94 -3.83 14.62
C LYS A 146 -20.37 -3.52 13.24
N THR A 147 -19.42 -2.60 13.19
CA THR A 147 -18.78 -2.19 11.94
C THR A 147 -17.28 -2.39 12.05
N VAL A 148 -16.72 -3.15 11.11
CA VAL A 148 -15.31 -3.52 11.08
C VAL A 148 -14.75 -3.29 9.69
N LEU A 149 -13.62 -2.59 9.63
CA LEU A 149 -12.75 -2.56 8.45
C LEU A 149 -11.56 -3.49 8.72
N VAL A 150 -11.23 -4.34 7.77
CA VAL A 150 -10.04 -5.17 7.81
C VAL A 150 -9.17 -4.83 6.61
N PHE A 151 -7.96 -4.39 6.90
CA PHE A 151 -6.94 -4.09 5.92
C PHE A 151 -5.81 -5.11 6.02
N ARG A 152 -5.19 -5.43 4.90
CA ARG A 152 -3.95 -6.20 4.82
C ARG A 152 -2.80 -5.27 4.48
N GLU A 153 -1.67 -5.40 5.18
CA GLU A 153 -0.44 -4.67 4.85
C GLU A 153 0.01 -5.02 3.44
N ILE A 154 0.25 -3.99 2.61
CA ILE A 154 0.72 -4.20 1.24
C ILE A 154 2.18 -4.60 1.28
N GLN A 155 2.48 -5.74 0.67
CA GLN A 155 3.82 -6.25 0.49
C GLN A 155 4.23 -6.00 -0.97
N LEU A 156 5.36 -5.34 -1.19
CA LEU A 156 5.90 -5.16 -2.55
C LEU A 156 6.56 -6.42 -3.10
N GLU A 157 6.97 -7.35 -2.23
CA GLU A 157 7.62 -8.59 -2.65
C GLU A 157 6.74 -9.40 -3.61
N ASN A 158 7.34 -9.91 -4.68
CA ASN A 158 6.67 -10.65 -5.76
C ASN A 158 5.65 -9.82 -6.56
N THR A 159 5.85 -8.51 -6.65
CA THR A 159 5.03 -7.61 -7.49
C THR A 159 5.80 -7.12 -8.72
N SER A 160 5.05 -6.70 -9.75
CA SER A 160 5.57 -6.19 -11.01
C SER A 160 4.74 -5.00 -11.49
N TRP A 161 5.40 -3.98 -12.00
CA TRP A 161 4.83 -2.67 -12.25
C TRP A 161 5.32 -2.10 -13.58
N ASN A 162 4.46 -1.36 -14.29
CA ASN A 162 4.77 -0.64 -15.53
C ASN A 162 4.81 0.86 -15.29
N LEU A 163 5.84 1.55 -15.79
CA LEU A 163 5.99 2.99 -15.62
C LEU A 163 4.92 3.76 -16.38
N THR A 164 4.20 4.63 -15.67
CA THR A 164 3.18 5.52 -16.27
C THR A 164 3.59 6.97 -16.29
N PHE A 165 4.35 7.42 -15.28
CA PHE A 165 4.85 8.81 -15.21
C PHE A 165 6.26 8.84 -14.61
N TYR A 166 7.04 9.85 -15.01
CA TYR A 166 8.34 10.15 -14.40
C TYR A 166 8.52 11.66 -14.23
N ASN A 167 9.37 12.07 -13.28
CA ASN A 167 9.72 13.46 -13.06
C ASN A 167 10.84 13.87 -14.01
N ASP A 168 10.59 14.84 -14.92
CA ASP A 168 11.58 15.34 -15.86
C ASP A 168 12.56 16.36 -15.24
N GLY A 169 12.30 16.77 -13.99
CA GLY A 169 13.03 17.79 -13.24
C GLY A 169 12.23 19.10 -13.09
N ASN A 170 11.15 19.29 -13.85
CA ASN A 170 10.25 20.43 -13.79
C ASN A 170 8.82 19.99 -13.42
N ALA A 171 8.40 18.85 -13.93
CA ALA A 171 7.06 18.31 -13.74
C ALA A 171 7.06 16.76 -13.79
N VAL A 172 5.96 16.17 -13.36
CA VAL A 172 5.66 14.75 -13.60
C VAL A 172 4.99 14.62 -14.96
N VAL A 173 5.63 13.91 -15.88
CA VAL A 173 5.21 13.74 -17.27
C VAL A 173 4.80 12.30 -17.56
N SER A 174 3.80 12.10 -18.42
CA SER A 174 3.31 10.78 -18.79
C SER A 174 4.27 10.07 -19.76
N VAL A 175 4.31 8.75 -19.65
CA VAL A 175 4.96 7.85 -20.60
C VAL A 175 3.91 7.35 -21.60
N ASP A 176 4.22 7.34 -22.90
CA ASP A 176 3.32 6.84 -23.94
C ASP A 176 3.04 5.33 -23.76
N GLU A 177 1.79 4.90 -23.97
CA GLU A 177 1.36 3.51 -23.73
C GLU A 177 2.29 2.42 -24.32
N PRO A 178 2.76 2.51 -25.57
CA PRO A 178 3.66 1.48 -26.12
C PRO A 178 5.00 1.37 -25.40
N LEU A 179 5.39 2.42 -24.65
CA LEU A 179 6.64 2.48 -23.92
C LEU A 179 6.45 2.06 -22.44
N GLN A 180 5.26 2.22 -21.88
CA GLN A 180 4.95 1.82 -20.51
C GLN A 180 5.23 0.33 -20.28
N GLU A 181 4.86 -0.54 -21.22
CA GLU A 181 5.10 -1.99 -21.13
C GLU A 181 6.60 -2.37 -21.21
N LYS A 182 7.45 -1.45 -21.69
CA LYS A 182 8.90 -1.65 -21.83
C LYS A 182 9.70 -1.15 -20.65
N ILE A 183 9.08 -0.33 -19.80
CA ILE A 183 9.75 0.25 -18.62
C ILE A 183 9.09 -0.34 -17.39
N THR A 184 9.76 -1.32 -16.81
CA THR A 184 9.19 -2.15 -15.75
C THR A 184 10.00 -2.07 -14.48
N LEU A 185 9.35 -2.33 -13.36
CA LEU A 185 9.95 -2.48 -12.04
C LEU A 185 9.37 -3.71 -11.37
N GLY A 186 10.22 -4.62 -10.89
CA GLY A 186 9.82 -5.83 -10.18
C GLY A 186 10.50 -5.93 -8.83
N PHE A 187 9.75 -6.33 -7.83
CA PHE A 187 10.22 -6.65 -6.50
C PHE A 187 10.20 -8.18 -6.35
N GLY A 188 11.38 -8.80 -6.29
CA GLY A 188 11.50 -10.25 -6.13
C GLY A 188 11.68 -10.67 -4.70
N GLY A 189 11.66 -12.00 -4.46
CA GLY A 189 11.97 -12.58 -3.17
C GLY A 189 13.40 -12.28 -2.73
N GLY A 190 13.63 -12.16 -1.42
CA GLY A 190 14.95 -11.89 -0.87
C GLY A 190 15.45 -10.48 -1.17
N GLN A 191 14.57 -9.50 -1.21
CA GLN A 191 14.89 -8.07 -1.41
C GLN A 191 15.52 -7.76 -2.77
N GLN A 192 15.22 -8.51 -3.80
CA GLN A 192 15.73 -8.28 -5.15
C GLN A 192 14.87 -7.28 -5.90
N LEU A 193 15.52 -6.27 -6.48
CA LEU A 193 14.91 -5.31 -7.40
C LEU A 193 15.39 -5.60 -8.83
N PHE A 194 14.48 -5.60 -9.79
CA PHE A 194 14.83 -5.81 -11.21
C PHE A 194 13.84 -5.09 -12.12
N GLY A 195 14.24 -4.90 -13.36
CA GLY A 195 13.36 -4.28 -14.35
C GLY A 195 14.05 -3.98 -15.67
N CYS A 196 13.35 -3.20 -16.49
CA CYS A 196 13.85 -2.62 -17.72
C CYS A 196 13.64 -1.11 -17.70
N ALA A 197 14.67 -0.34 -18.03
CA ALA A 197 14.63 1.13 -17.98
C ALA A 197 14.55 1.77 -19.38
N ALA A 198 13.92 1.14 -20.32
CA ALA A 198 13.68 1.44 -21.74
C ALA A 198 14.50 0.57 -22.73
N VAL A 199 15.82 0.54 -22.62
CA VAL A 199 16.70 -0.26 -23.49
C VAL A 199 17.33 -1.39 -22.70
N ASN A 200 17.88 -1.05 -21.55
CA ASN A 200 18.63 -1.99 -20.73
C ASN A 200 17.81 -2.50 -19.54
N SER A 201 18.02 -3.78 -19.23
CA SER A 201 17.57 -4.33 -17.96
C SER A 201 18.47 -3.84 -16.83
N PHE A 202 17.89 -3.73 -15.65
CA PHE A 202 18.63 -3.40 -14.44
C PHE A 202 18.32 -4.39 -13.31
N ALA A 203 19.22 -4.45 -12.35
CA ALA A 203 19.04 -5.18 -11.10
C ALA A 203 19.69 -4.40 -9.94
N SER A 204 19.11 -4.55 -8.76
CA SER A 204 19.58 -4.00 -7.50
C SER A 204 19.01 -4.82 -6.36
N ASP A 205 19.33 -4.44 -5.14
CA ASP A 205 18.61 -4.85 -3.93
C ASP A 205 17.71 -3.69 -3.48
N TYR A 206 16.69 -3.99 -2.68
CA TYR A 206 15.91 -2.97 -2.00
C TYR A 206 15.86 -3.26 -0.50
N GLU A 207 15.72 -2.23 0.30
CA GLU A 207 15.62 -2.34 1.75
C GLU A 207 14.50 -1.45 2.29
N PHE A 208 13.83 -1.93 3.33
CA PHE A 208 12.96 -1.11 4.15
C PHE A 208 13.69 -0.75 5.44
N SER A 209 13.70 0.53 5.79
CA SER A 209 14.13 0.95 7.12
C SER A 209 13.12 0.48 8.18
N ASP A 210 13.51 0.51 9.45
CA ASP A 210 12.60 0.24 10.58
C ASP A 210 11.37 1.17 10.56
N ASN A 211 11.50 2.32 9.92
CA ASN A 211 10.44 3.30 9.77
C ASN A 211 9.53 3.04 8.54
N GLY A 212 9.82 2.03 7.72
CA GLY A 212 9.07 1.73 6.50
C GLY A 212 9.48 2.56 5.28
N GLU A 213 10.58 3.32 5.34
CA GLU A 213 11.15 4.02 4.18
C GLU A 213 11.80 3.02 3.23
N LEU A 214 11.64 3.21 1.92
CA LEU A 214 12.17 2.34 0.88
C LEU A 214 13.43 2.95 0.29
N SER A 215 14.49 2.16 0.17
CA SER A 215 15.70 2.55 -0.54
C SER A 215 16.17 1.45 -1.48
N PHE A 216 16.88 1.84 -2.54
CA PHE A 216 17.48 0.92 -3.50
C PHE A 216 19.00 0.95 -3.38
N GLY A 217 19.62 -0.23 -3.48
CA GLY A 217 21.05 -0.39 -3.49
C GLY A 217 21.68 0.09 -4.79
N ASN A 218 22.90 -0.36 -5.05
CA ASN A 218 23.60 0.01 -6.29
C ASN A 218 22.95 -0.65 -7.52
N ILE A 219 22.43 0.18 -8.42
CA ILE A 219 21.74 -0.28 -9.64
C ILE A 219 22.78 -0.67 -10.70
N ILE A 220 22.75 -1.91 -11.14
CA ILE A 220 23.55 -2.43 -12.24
C ILE A 220 22.69 -2.60 -13.48
N THR A 221 23.23 -2.25 -14.65
CA THR A 221 22.51 -2.34 -15.93
C THR A 221 23.26 -3.18 -16.95
N THR A 222 22.54 -3.79 -17.91
CA THR A 222 23.13 -4.29 -19.14
C THR A 222 23.67 -3.12 -19.97
N ARG A 223 24.41 -3.39 -21.05
CA ARG A 223 25.05 -2.34 -21.87
C ARG A 223 24.72 -2.54 -23.35
N MET A 224 23.45 -2.60 -23.66
CA MET A 224 22.98 -2.60 -25.05
C MET A 224 22.87 -1.16 -25.55
N ALA A 225 23.20 -0.95 -26.83
CA ALA A 225 22.96 0.33 -27.49
C ALA A 225 21.55 0.39 -28.05
N GLY A 226 20.91 1.54 -27.90
CA GLY A 226 19.55 1.82 -28.39
C GLY A 226 19.48 3.19 -29.08
N PRO A 227 18.29 3.59 -29.54
CA PRO A 227 18.03 4.96 -30.02
C PRO A 227 18.43 6.00 -28.97
N ALA A 228 19.01 7.13 -29.41
CA ALA A 228 19.51 8.15 -28.48
C ALA A 228 18.47 8.62 -27.47
N GLU A 229 17.24 8.89 -27.91
CA GLU A 229 16.14 9.29 -27.05
C GLU A 229 15.80 8.25 -25.96
N MET A 230 15.85 6.96 -26.31
CA MET A 230 15.62 5.87 -25.37
C MET A 230 16.76 5.74 -24.35
N MET A 231 18.00 5.98 -24.78
CA MET A 231 19.16 5.98 -23.87
C MET A 231 19.14 7.18 -22.91
N GLU A 232 18.65 8.35 -23.35
CA GLU A 232 18.45 9.51 -22.49
C GLU A 232 17.35 9.25 -21.44
N LEU A 233 16.22 8.67 -21.86
CA LEU A 233 15.14 8.28 -20.95
C LEU A 233 15.62 7.24 -19.94
N GLU A 234 16.35 6.22 -20.38
CA GLU A 234 16.96 5.21 -19.51
C GLU A 234 17.85 5.84 -18.43
N ALA A 235 18.77 6.71 -18.84
CA ALA A 235 19.65 7.41 -17.92
C ALA A 235 18.86 8.22 -16.87
N LYS A 236 17.77 8.88 -17.30
CA LYS A 236 16.87 9.60 -16.42
C LYS A 236 16.17 8.70 -15.42
N ILE A 237 15.62 7.56 -15.87
CA ILE A 237 14.93 6.60 -15.01
C ILE A 237 15.89 6.02 -13.97
N ILE A 238 17.09 5.63 -14.35
CA ILE A 238 18.11 5.10 -13.44
C ILE A 238 18.53 6.16 -12.41
N ASP A 239 18.70 7.42 -12.84
CA ASP A 239 18.99 8.55 -11.94
C ASP A 239 17.84 8.75 -10.91
N LEU A 240 16.59 8.69 -11.35
CA LEU A 240 15.43 8.82 -10.45
C LEU A 240 15.31 7.63 -9.49
N LEU A 241 15.51 6.40 -9.96
CA LEU A 241 15.51 5.21 -9.10
C LEU A 241 16.58 5.31 -8.00
N SER A 242 17.75 5.87 -8.30
CA SER A 242 18.84 6.03 -7.31
C SER A 242 18.53 7.04 -6.19
N LYS A 243 17.46 7.84 -6.34
CA LYS A 243 17.03 8.88 -5.38
C LYS A 243 15.82 8.48 -4.56
N VAL A 244 15.33 7.26 -4.72
CA VAL A 244 14.15 6.78 -4.01
C VAL A 244 14.47 6.61 -2.53
N GLU A 245 13.65 7.23 -1.67
CA GLU A 245 13.71 7.12 -0.22
C GLU A 245 12.35 6.81 0.41
N ALA A 246 11.25 6.94 -0.37
CA ALA A 246 9.92 6.65 0.11
C ALA A 246 9.02 6.13 -1.02
N TYR A 247 7.92 5.46 -0.65
CA TYR A 247 6.90 5.01 -1.58
C TYR A 247 5.50 5.19 -0.99
N GLU A 248 4.51 5.08 -1.87
CA GLU A 248 3.09 5.06 -1.52
C GLU A 248 2.35 4.19 -2.53
N VAL A 249 1.47 3.31 -2.05
CA VAL A 249 0.55 2.55 -2.92
C VAL A 249 -0.85 3.12 -2.79
N SER A 250 -1.42 3.56 -3.92
CA SER A 250 -2.78 4.09 -3.98
C SER A 250 -3.56 3.41 -5.12
N GLY A 251 -4.54 2.57 -4.77
CA GLY A 251 -5.19 1.70 -5.73
C GLY A 251 -4.19 0.76 -6.40
N LYS A 252 -4.08 0.86 -7.72
CA LYS A 252 -3.13 0.09 -8.54
C LYS A 252 -1.85 0.87 -8.88
N ASN A 253 -1.61 2.01 -8.24
CA ASN A 253 -0.46 2.84 -8.53
C ASN A 253 0.57 2.75 -7.39
N LEU A 254 1.83 2.56 -7.76
CA LEU A 254 3.00 2.69 -6.90
C LEU A 254 3.69 4.01 -7.24
N THR A 255 3.75 4.92 -6.29
CA THR A 255 4.47 6.19 -6.39
C THR A 255 5.77 6.09 -5.61
N LEU A 256 6.90 6.29 -6.29
CA LEU A 256 8.22 6.38 -5.67
C LEU A 256 8.59 7.86 -5.47
N LYS A 257 9.11 8.20 -4.30
CA LYS A 257 9.38 9.57 -3.86
C LYS A 257 10.81 9.71 -3.34
N ASP A 258 11.33 10.94 -3.38
CA ASP A 258 12.56 11.29 -2.67
C ASP A 258 12.31 11.56 -1.18
N GLY A 259 13.35 11.81 -0.40
CA GLY A 259 13.28 12.11 1.03
C GLY A 259 12.53 13.39 1.39
N ASN A 260 12.23 14.27 0.42
CA ASN A 260 11.41 15.46 0.61
C ASN A 260 9.93 15.20 0.28
N GLY A 261 9.59 13.99 -0.17
CA GLY A 261 8.26 13.62 -0.60
C GLY A 261 7.93 14.02 -2.05
N THR A 262 8.94 14.44 -2.84
CA THR A 262 8.75 14.75 -4.26
C THR A 262 8.53 13.47 -5.05
N THR A 263 7.48 13.41 -5.87
CA THR A 263 7.23 12.29 -6.77
C THR A 263 8.35 12.18 -7.82
N LEU A 264 8.99 11.03 -7.87
CA LEU A 264 10.04 10.68 -8.84
C LEU A 264 9.48 9.86 -10.00
N LEU A 265 8.80 8.76 -9.68
CA LEU A 265 8.29 7.78 -10.63
C LEU A 265 6.91 7.31 -10.18
N VAL A 266 6.01 7.08 -11.12
CA VAL A 266 4.70 6.46 -10.87
C VAL A 266 4.55 5.26 -11.77
N TYR A 267 4.29 4.13 -11.16
CA TYR A 267 4.07 2.86 -11.82
C TYR A 267 2.63 2.38 -11.60
N LYS A 268 2.14 1.55 -12.50
CA LYS A 268 0.86 0.85 -12.39
C LYS A 268 1.09 -0.65 -12.29
N GLU A 269 0.34 -1.30 -11.41
CA GLU A 269 0.38 -2.75 -11.19
C GLU A 269 0.02 -3.51 -12.48
N ASN A 270 0.79 -4.56 -12.79
CA ASN A 270 0.56 -5.45 -13.95
C ASN A 270 -0.64 -6.38 -13.73
#